data_4527f1275f3cb8ea06318ec22ff1de1c
#
_entry.id   4527f1275f3cb8ea06318ec22ff1de1c
#
_cell.length_a   1.000
_cell.length_b   1.000
_cell.length_c   1.000
_cell.angle_alpha   90.00
_cell.angle_beta   90.00
_cell.angle_gamma   90.00
#
_symmetry.space_group_name_H-M   'P 1'
#
loop_
_entity.id
_entity.type
_entity.pdbx_description
1 polymer ?
#
loop_
_entity_poly.entity_id
_entity_poly.type
_entity_poly.pdbx_seq_one_letter_code
_entity_poly.pdbx_strand_id
1 'polypeptide(L)'
;KYLALFGDDDNFIESNTLKLRFQDPAAFAVMQKQEIGASLQCLSRKEGVPNVIVNFDVFNRNRKWSDEDITLLTILGHCIGNLLNYSE
;
A
#
# COMPACT_ATOMS: atom_id res chain seq x y z
N LYS A 1 10.84 -6.52 -6.73
CA LYS A 1 10.28 -5.24 -7.11
C LYS A 1 9.17 -4.83 -6.16
N TYR A 2 8.85 -3.55 -6.19
CA TYR A 2 7.85 -2.99 -5.28
C TYR A 2 6.49 -3.69 -5.41
N LEU A 3 6.05 -3.95 -6.64
CA LEU A 3 4.75 -4.60 -6.86
C LEU A 3 4.73 -6.05 -6.36
N ALA A 4 5.88 -6.68 -6.20
CA ALA A 4 5.95 -8.05 -5.68
C ALA A 4 5.58 -8.12 -4.19
N LEU A 5 5.52 -7.00 -3.49
CA LEU A 5 5.11 -6.96 -2.09
C LEU A 5 3.60 -7.12 -1.92
N PHE A 6 2.83 -6.91 -3.00
CA PHE A 6 1.37 -7.03 -2.92
C PHE A 6 0.96 -8.49 -2.93
N GLY A 7 -0.03 -8.83 -2.08
CA GLY A 7 -0.58 -10.15 -2.05
C GLY A 7 -1.55 -10.41 -3.19
N ASP A 8 -2.16 -11.61 -3.19
CA ASP A 8 -3.11 -12.00 -4.23
C ASP A 8 -4.36 -11.13 -4.24
N ASP A 9 -4.66 -10.46 -3.13
CA ASP A 9 -5.80 -9.55 -3.01
C ASP A 9 -5.46 -8.12 -3.46
N ASP A 10 -4.28 -7.92 -4.05
CA ASP A 10 -3.80 -6.61 -4.49
C ASP A 10 -3.67 -5.61 -3.34
N ASN A 11 -3.36 -6.10 -2.16
CA ASN A 11 -3.07 -5.28 -0.98
C ASN A 11 -1.66 -5.50 -0.50
N PHE A 12 -1.06 -4.44 0.02
CA PHE A 12 0.20 -4.50 0.74
C PHE A 12 0.01 -3.79 2.07
N ILE A 13 0.29 -4.49 3.18
CA ILE A 13 0.07 -3.96 4.52
C ILE A 13 1.35 -4.13 5.31
N GLU A 14 1.90 -3.03 5.79
CA GLU A 14 3.10 -3.04 6.61
C GLU A 14 2.90 -2.18 7.85
N SER A 15 3.04 -2.79 9.01
CA SER A 15 2.90 -2.08 10.28
C SER A 15 4.18 -1.37 10.71
N ASN A 16 5.33 -1.79 10.16
CA ASN A 16 6.63 -1.21 10.50
C ASN A 16 7.56 -1.33 9.29
N THR A 17 7.77 -0.23 8.60
CA THR A 17 8.56 -0.22 7.37
C THR A 17 10.00 -0.62 7.57
N LEU A 18 10.51 -0.59 8.80
CA LEU A 18 11.87 -1.09 9.08
C LEU A 18 12.04 -2.54 8.67
N LYS A 19 10.98 -3.32 8.65
CA LYS A 19 11.04 -4.72 8.24
C LYS A 19 11.40 -4.88 6.77
N LEU A 20 11.15 -3.85 5.97
CA LEU A 20 11.43 -3.90 4.53
C LEU A 20 12.91 -3.83 4.20
N ARG A 21 13.77 -3.45 5.17
CA ARG A 21 15.22 -3.33 4.93
C ARG A 21 15.81 -4.57 4.28
N PHE A 22 15.33 -5.72 4.68
CA PHE A 22 15.87 -7.01 4.21
C PHE A 22 15.02 -7.61 3.10
N GLN A 23 13.74 -7.29 3.09
CA GLN A 23 12.77 -7.87 2.16
C GLN A 23 12.81 -7.16 0.81
N ASP A 24 12.82 -5.83 0.84
CA ASP A 24 12.86 -5.01 -0.37
C ASP A 24 13.57 -3.70 -0.03
N PRO A 25 14.91 -3.68 -0.12
CA PRO A 25 15.68 -2.49 0.24
C PRO A 25 15.31 -1.25 -0.57
N ALA A 26 14.91 -1.42 -1.83
CA ALA A 26 14.53 -0.29 -2.67
C ALA A 26 13.23 0.36 -2.17
N ALA A 27 12.23 -0.45 -1.84
CA ALA A 27 10.99 0.05 -1.27
C ALA A 27 11.25 0.71 0.08
N PHE A 28 12.10 0.10 0.92
CA PHE A 28 12.46 0.67 2.21
C PHE A 28 13.10 2.05 2.05
N ALA A 29 14.02 2.21 1.10
CA ALA A 29 14.70 3.48 0.89
C ALA A 29 13.72 4.58 0.49
N VAL A 30 12.76 4.27 -0.38
CA VAL A 30 11.72 5.24 -0.80
C VAL A 30 10.87 5.64 0.40
N MET A 31 10.39 4.68 1.18
CA MET A 31 9.53 4.96 2.33
C MET A 31 10.28 5.71 3.42
N GLN A 32 11.55 5.37 3.66
CA GLN A 32 12.35 6.07 4.65
C GLN A 32 12.56 7.53 4.26
N LYS A 33 12.82 7.78 3.00
CA LYS A 33 13.01 9.15 2.50
C LYS A 33 11.74 10.00 2.72
N GLN A 34 10.57 9.38 2.60
CA GLN A 34 9.29 10.05 2.80
C GLN A 34 8.82 9.97 4.26
N GLU A 35 9.65 9.38 5.14
CA GLU A 35 9.36 9.25 6.57
C GLU A 35 8.10 8.41 6.86
N ILE A 36 7.81 7.44 5.99
CA ILE A 36 6.66 6.55 6.17
C ILE A 36 7.04 5.42 7.12
N GLY A 37 6.36 5.33 8.27
CA GLY A 37 6.61 4.30 9.27
C GLY A 37 5.71 3.08 9.14
N ALA A 38 4.52 3.25 8.58
CA ALA A 38 3.59 2.16 8.31
C ALA A 38 2.78 2.51 7.07
N SER A 39 2.32 1.50 6.33
CA SER A 39 1.59 1.74 5.10
C SER A 39 0.57 0.65 4.85
N LEU A 40 -0.60 1.04 4.35
CA LEU A 40 -1.61 0.13 3.82
C LEU A 40 -1.89 0.60 2.40
N GLN A 41 -1.67 -0.26 1.43
CA GLN A 41 -1.74 0.12 0.02
C GLN A 41 -2.65 -0.82 -0.74
N CYS A 42 -3.41 -0.26 -1.68
CA CYS A 42 -4.34 -1.00 -2.53
C CYS A 42 -3.95 -0.77 -3.98
N LEU A 43 -3.74 -1.86 -4.70
CA LEU A 43 -3.41 -1.82 -6.12
C LEU A 43 -4.69 -1.97 -6.92
N SER A 44 -4.93 -1.06 -7.83
CA SER A 44 -6.06 -1.13 -8.76
C SER A 44 -5.56 -1.40 -10.17
N ARG A 45 -6.22 -2.32 -10.85
CA ARG A 45 -5.83 -2.74 -12.20
C ARG A 45 -6.83 -2.24 -13.21
N LYS A 46 -6.34 -1.88 -14.38
CA LYS A 46 -7.19 -1.57 -15.53
C LYS A 46 -6.95 -2.64 -16.58
N GLU A 47 -8.00 -3.39 -16.86
CA GLU A 47 -7.93 -4.51 -17.82
C GLU A 47 -6.80 -5.49 -17.47
N GLY A 48 -6.68 -5.80 -16.17
CA GLY A 48 -5.69 -6.73 -15.68
C GLY A 48 -4.30 -6.19 -15.47
N VAL A 49 -4.05 -4.93 -15.83
CA VAL A 49 -2.73 -4.31 -15.73
C VAL A 49 -2.69 -3.35 -14.54
N PRO A 50 -1.66 -3.45 -13.65
CA PRO A 50 -1.53 -2.51 -12.55
C PRO A 50 -1.47 -1.08 -13.05
N ASN A 51 -2.29 -0.20 -12.48
CA ASN A 51 -2.40 1.17 -12.94
C ASN A 51 -2.39 2.22 -11.83
N VAL A 52 -3.08 1.97 -10.73
CA VAL A 52 -3.21 2.94 -9.63
C VAL A 52 -2.91 2.26 -8.31
N ILE A 53 -2.16 2.94 -7.44
CA ILE A 53 -1.95 2.51 -6.06
C ILE A 53 -2.50 3.60 -5.16
N VAL A 54 -3.40 3.22 -4.24
CA VAL A 54 -3.93 4.12 -3.23
C VAL A 54 -3.28 3.77 -1.90
N ASN A 55 -2.61 4.74 -1.29
CA ASN A 55 -1.84 4.55 -0.07
C ASN A 55 -2.50 5.23 1.12
N PHE A 56 -2.48 4.53 2.26
CA PHE A 56 -2.78 5.12 3.56
C PHE A 56 -1.52 4.99 4.40
N ASP A 57 -0.82 6.10 4.64
CA ASP A 57 0.50 6.08 5.26
C ASP A 57 0.47 6.72 6.63
N VAL A 58 1.27 6.16 7.55
CA VAL A 58 1.53 6.75 8.86
C VAL A 58 2.96 7.23 8.88
N PHE A 59 3.16 8.52 9.16
CA PHE A 59 4.48 9.14 9.09
C PHE A 59 5.18 9.10 10.44
N ASN A 60 6.49 8.87 10.41
CA ASN A 60 7.40 8.97 11.55
C ASN A 60 7.15 7.97 12.67
N ARG A 61 6.33 6.93 12.44
CA ARG A 61 6.09 5.90 13.45
C ARG A 61 5.49 4.66 12.78
N ASN A 62 5.58 3.54 13.48
CA ASN A 62 4.89 2.34 13.04
C ASN A 62 3.43 2.39 13.51
N ARG A 63 2.63 1.48 12.98
CA ARG A 63 1.24 1.32 13.40
C ARG A 63 0.81 -0.12 13.16
N LYS A 64 0.18 -0.70 14.17
CA LYS A 64 -0.45 -2.00 14.00
C LYS A 64 -1.85 -1.77 13.41
N TRP A 65 -2.06 -2.31 12.23
CA TRP A 65 -3.36 -2.19 11.55
C TRP A 65 -4.35 -3.17 12.17
N SER A 66 -5.49 -2.67 12.66
CA SER A 66 -6.55 -3.53 13.17
C SER A 66 -7.31 -4.18 12.01
N ASP A 67 -8.07 -5.25 12.31
CA ASP A 67 -8.89 -5.88 11.28
C ASP A 67 -9.91 -4.92 10.71
N GLU A 68 -10.47 -4.03 11.55
CA GLU A 68 -11.37 -2.98 11.08
C GLU A 68 -10.69 -2.01 10.13
N ASP A 69 -9.49 -1.57 10.48
CA ASP A 69 -8.72 -0.68 9.62
C ASP A 69 -8.49 -1.32 8.25
N ILE A 70 -8.05 -2.57 8.26
CA ILE A 70 -7.77 -3.29 7.02
C ILE A 70 -9.04 -3.40 6.18
N THR A 71 -10.15 -3.80 6.78
CA THR A 71 -11.41 -3.95 6.04
C THR A 71 -11.88 -2.63 5.45
N LEU A 72 -11.96 -1.58 6.27
CA LEU A 72 -12.50 -0.30 5.83
C LEU A 72 -11.59 0.39 4.82
N LEU A 73 -10.28 0.40 5.10
CA LEU A 73 -9.35 1.11 4.23
C LEU A 73 -9.11 0.39 2.91
N THR A 74 -9.16 -0.96 2.89
CA THR A 74 -9.02 -1.67 1.63
C THR A 74 -10.25 -1.49 0.75
N ILE A 75 -11.45 -1.48 1.33
CA ILE A 75 -12.65 -1.18 0.56
C ILE A 75 -12.57 0.22 -0.03
N LEU A 76 -12.22 1.20 0.80
CA LEU A 76 -12.11 2.59 0.36
C LEU A 76 -11.02 2.74 -0.69
N GLY A 77 -9.86 2.14 -0.47
CA GLY A 77 -8.73 2.22 -1.40
C GLY A 77 -9.06 1.64 -2.76
N HIS A 78 -9.72 0.49 -2.80
CA HIS A 78 -10.11 -0.11 -4.08
C HIS A 78 -11.21 0.68 -4.78
N CYS A 79 -12.16 1.26 -4.03
CA CYS A 79 -13.16 2.13 -4.61
C CYS A 79 -12.54 3.37 -5.25
N ILE A 80 -11.63 4.04 -4.54
CA ILE A 80 -10.93 5.21 -5.06
C ILE A 80 -10.10 4.83 -6.29
N GLY A 81 -9.36 3.73 -6.20
CA GLY A 81 -8.53 3.26 -7.31
C GLY A 81 -9.35 2.97 -8.56
N ASN A 82 -10.50 2.33 -8.40
CA ASN A 82 -11.37 2.03 -9.53
C ASN A 82 -11.96 3.31 -10.15
N LEU A 83 -12.35 4.28 -9.31
CA LEU A 83 -12.82 5.56 -9.81
C LEU A 83 -11.75 6.25 -10.66
N LEU A 84 -10.51 6.27 -10.16
CA LEU A 84 -9.40 6.89 -10.89
C LEU A 84 -9.08 6.15 -12.19
N ASN A 85 -9.19 4.82 -12.19
CA ASN A 85 -8.91 4.01 -13.37
C ASN A 85 -9.90 4.26 -14.49
N TYR A 86 -11.16 4.54 -14.17
CA TYR A 86 -12.23 4.60 -15.16
C TYR A 86 -12.87 5.98 -15.29
N SER A 87 -12.35 6.98 -14.61
CA SER A 87 -12.82 8.35 -14.84
C SER A 87 -12.13 8.94 -16.05
N GLU A 88 -12.85 9.77 -16.75
CA GLU A 88 -12.35 10.45 -17.95
C GLU A 88 -12.02 11.90 -17.67
#